data_f848be381178d97342d2a807c80be57d
#
_entry.id   f848be381178d97342d2a807c80be57d
#
_cell.length_a   1.000
_cell.length_b   1.000
_cell.length_c   1.000
_cell.angle_alpha   90.00
_cell.angle_beta   90.00
_cell.angle_gamma   90.00
#
_symmetry.space_group_name_H-M   'P 1'
#
loop_
_entity.id
_entity.type
_entity.pdbx_description
1 polymer ?
#
loop_
_entity_poly.entity_id
_entity_poly.type
_entity_poly.pdbx_seq_one_letter_code
_entity_poly.pdbx_strand_id
1 'polypeptide(L)'
;EKVGCGGDAVDIAVDPIDGTRMTAMGQANAVAVLAAADKGGFMRAPDMYMEKLIVGYKAKGVIDLNKPLMENIHAVAKALEKPVNRLSVITLAKPRHDEAIRQMQQMGVRVFAIPDGDVAASVLTCLPDNEIDMLYCIGGAPEGVVSAAVVRALDGDMQGRLLPRHKVKGNSDDNRILGADELARCAKMGVQAEVVLTLEDMVRTDNVIISV
;
A
#
# COMPACT_ATOMS: atom_id res chain seq x y z
N GLU A 1 13.62 -16.63 6.25
CA GLU A 1 13.72 -18.08 6.07
C GLU A 1 14.35 -18.38 4.72
N LYS A 2 15.17 -19.42 4.63
CA LYS A 2 15.76 -19.87 3.36
C LYS A 2 15.07 -21.16 2.95
N VAL A 3 14.54 -21.20 1.74
CA VAL A 3 13.90 -22.38 1.14
C VAL A 3 14.52 -22.67 -0.22
N GLY A 4 14.42 -23.90 -0.72
CA GLY A 4 14.92 -24.32 -2.02
C GLY A 4 16.16 -25.22 -1.94
N CYS A 5 16.52 -25.80 -3.10
CA CYS A 5 17.60 -26.81 -3.23
C CYS A 5 18.89 -26.22 -3.80
N GLY A 6 19.05 -24.94 -3.93
CA GLY A 6 20.18 -24.23 -4.54
C GLY A 6 19.78 -23.49 -5.82
N GLY A 7 20.78 -22.86 -6.48
CA GLY A 7 20.57 -21.96 -7.61
C GLY A 7 20.75 -20.49 -7.21
N ASP A 8 20.34 -19.57 -8.09
CA ASP A 8 20.40 -18.14 -7.81
C ASP A 8 19.45 -17.77 -6.66
N ALA A 9 19.94 -16.92 -5.76
CA ALA A 9 19.16 -16.49 -4.62
C ALA A 9 18.16 -15.40 -5.06
N VAL A 10 16.90 -15.58 -4.69
CA VAL A 10 15.81 -14.61 -4.90
C VAL A 10 15.19 -14.22 -3.57
N ASP A 11 14.61 -13.04 -3.51
CA ASP A 11 13.74 -12.63 -2.41
C ASP A 11 12.28 -13.00 -2.76
N ILE A 12 11.57 -13.50 -1.78
CA ILE A 12 10.14 -13.84 -1.90
C ILE A 12 9.38 -13.08 -0.83
N ALA A 13 8.36 -12.36 -1.23
CA ALA A 13 7.34 -11.79 -0.36
C ALA A 13 6.02 -12.48 -0.62
N VAL A 14 5.32 -12.91 0.43
CA VAL A 14 4.08 -13.65 0.30
C VAL A 14 3.04 -13.14 1.29
N ASP A 15 1.82 -12.95 0.80
CA ASP A 15 0.63 -12.85 1.62
C ASP A 15 -0.28 -14.04 1.25
N PRO A 16 -0.32 -15.09 2.09
CA PRO A 16 -1.08 -16.28 1.78
C PRO A 16 -2.60 -16.05 1.84
N ILE A 17 -3.08 -15.03 2.54
CA ILE A 17 -4.49 -14.64 2.62
C ILE A 17 -4.58 -13.12 2.83
N ASP A 18 -4.47 -12.34 1.75
CA ASP A 18 -4.85 -10.93 1.77
C ASP A 18 -6.37 -10.83 1.92
N GLY A 19 -6.82 -10.19 2.98
CA GLY A 19 -8.25 -10.19 3.34
C GLY A 19 -8.64 -11.32 4.31
N THR A 20 -7.83 -11.61 5.32
CA THR A 20 -8.11 -12.63 6.34
C THR A 20 -9.48 -12.46 7.00
N ARG A 21 -9.92 -11.22 7.27
CA ARG A 21 -11.25 -10.93 7.81
C ARG A 21 -12.35 -11.31 6.81
N MET A 22 -12.16 -11.06 5.52
CA MET A 22 -13.12 -11.42 4.49
C MET A 22 -13.29 -12.93 4.42
N THR A 23 -12.18 -13.68 4.46
CA THR A 23 -12.18 -15.15 4.51
C THR A 23 -12.93 -15.66 5.75
N ALA A 24 -12.63 -15.13 6.94
CA ALA A 24 -13.28 -15.52 8.19
C ALA A 24 -14.79 -15.26 8.20
N MET A 25 -15.25 -14.25 7.45
CA MET A 25 -16.66 -13.87 7.34
C MET A 25 -17.36 -14.50 6.12
N GLY A 26 -16.69 -15.38 5.36
CA GLY A 26 -17.24 -15.98 4.15
C GLY A 26 -17.52 -14.98 3.02
N GLN A 27 -16.79 -13.86 3.00
CA GLN A 27 -16.90 -12.83 1.96
C GLN A 27 -15.97 -13.16 0.78
N ALA A 28 -16.36 -12.69 -0.41
CA ALA A 28 -15.57 -12.85 -1.63
C ALA A 28 -14.36 -11.89 -1.67
N ASN A 29 -13.45 -12.14 -2.65
CA ASN A 29 -12.33 -11.27 -3.02
C ASN A 29 -11.12 -11.28 -2.06
N ALA A 30 -11.00 -12.26 -1.16
CA ALA A 30 -9.72 -12.56 -0.55
C ALA A 30 -8.83 -13.26 -1.59
N VAL A 31 -7.55 -12.91 -1.64
CA VAL A 31 -6.57 -13.44 -2.59
C VAL A 31 -5.34 -13.99 -1.88
N ALA A 32 -4.60 -14.87 -2.52
CA ALA A 32 -3.25 -15.24 -2.13
C ALA A 32 -2.28 -14.58 -3.11
N VAL A 33 -1.26 -13.90 -2.59
CA VAL A 33 -0.29 -13.18 -3.41
C VAL A 33 1.13 -13.61 -3.09
N LEU A 34 1.91 -13.87 -4.15
CA LEU A 34 3.34 -14.13 -4.07
C LEU A 34 4.07 -13.16 -5.01
N ALA A 35 5.10 -12.52 -4.49
CA ALA A 35 6.05 -11.73 -5.26
C ALA A 35 7.45 -12.34 -5.15
N ALA A 36 8.18 -12.41 -6.26
CA ALA A 36 9.58 -12.81 -6.30
C ALA A 36 10.40 -11.76 -7.05
N ALA A 37 11.62 -11.51 -6.57
CA ALA A 37 12.55 -10.56 -7.18
C ALA A 37 14.00 -11.04 -6.98
N ASP A 38 14.95 -10.39 -7.62
CA ASP A 38 16.36 -10.60 -7.36
C ASP A 38 16.69 -10.39 -5.87
N LYS A 39 17.71 -11.08 -5.38
CA LYS A 39 18.16 -10.96 -3.99
C LYS A 39 18.48 -9.50 -3.62
N GLY A 40 17.87 -9.00 -2.54
CA GLY A 40 17.96 -7.61 -2.10
C GLY A 40 16.99 -6.68 -2.83
N GLY A 41 16.13 -7.23 -3.69
CA GLY A 41 15.15 -6.46 -4.47
C GLY A 41 14.01 -5.87 -3.62
N PHE A 42 13.66 -6.52 -2.52
CA PHE A 42 12.59 -6.01 -1.65
C PHE A 42 13.12 -5.30 -0.40
N MET A 43 12.46 -4.22 -0.02
CA MET A 43 12.63 -3.60 1.28
C MET A 43 12.20 -4.57 2.38
N ARG A 44 12.99 -4.67 3.44
CA ARG A 44 12.57 -5.39 4.65
C ARG A 44 11.68 -4.47 5.48
N ALA A 45 10.39 -4.78 5.56
CA ALA A 45 9.46 -4.04 6.38
C ALA A 45 9.25 -4.75 7.73
N PRO A 46 9.31 -4.04 8.87
CA PRO A 46 8.84 -4.57 10.14
C PRO A 46 7.32 -4.68 10.12
N ASP A 47 6.77 -5.56 10.97
CA ASP A 47 5.33 -5.64 11.22
C ASP A 47 4.87 -4.37 11.96
N MET A 48 4.38 -3.40 11.20
CA MET A 48 3.86 -2.11 11.64
C MET A 48 2.91 -1.52 10.58
N TYR A 49 2.37 -0.33 10.82
CA TYR A 49 1.52 0.35 9.83
C TYR A 49 2.33 1.05 8.74
N MET A 50 1.74 1.09 7.55
CA MET A 50 2.19 1.90 6.43
C MET A 50 1.02 2.67 5.83
N GLU A 51 1.17 3.98 5.73
CA GLU A 51 0.34 4.82 4.86
C GLU A 51 0.77 4.59 3.42
N LYS A 52 -0.19 4.40 2.51
CA LYS A 52 0.05 4.03 1.10
C LYS A 52 -0.77 4.91 0.18
N LEU A 53 -0.13 5.39 -0.86
CA LEU A 53 -0.76 6.11 -1.96
C LEU A 53 -0.29 5.48 -3.27
N ILE A 54 -1.23 4.96 -4.07
CA ILE A 54 -0.95 4.18 -5.29
C ILE A 54 -1.79 4.70 -6.43
N VAL A 55 -1.17 4.77 -7.62
CA VAL A 55 -1.83 5.10 -8.89
C VAL A 55 -1.32 4.21 -10.01
N GLY A 56 -2.14 4.01 -11.03
CA GLY A 56 -1.72 3.34 -12.26
C GLY A 56 -0.80 4.20 -13.13
N TYR A 57 -0.27 3.61 -14.20
CA TYR A 57 0.74 4.20 -15.09
C TYR A 57 0.37 5.58 -15.66
N LYS A 58 -0.91 5.86 -15.91
CA LYS A 58 -1.38 7.15 -16.46
C LYS A 58 -1.20 8.34 -15.51
N ALA A 59 -1.10 8.07 -14.21
CA ALA A 59 -0.88 9.09 -13.17
C ALA A 59 0.47 8.93 -12.46
N LYS A 60 1.43 8.23 -13.09
CA LYS A 60 2.78 8.03 -12.56
C LYS A 60 3.51 9.36 -12.38
N GLY A 61 4.16 9.53 -11.23
CA GLY A 61 4.97 10.72 -10.90
C GLY A 61 4.19 11.93 -10.42
N VAL A 62 2.87 11.85 -10.22
CA VAL A 62 2.07 13.01 -9.78
C VAL A 62 1.71 13.00 -8.29
N ILE A 63 1.89 11.86 -7.62
CA ILE A 63 1.54 11.69 -6.20
C ILE A 63 2.66 12.19 -5.29
N ASP A 64 2.28 12.74 -4.13
CA ASP A 64 3.21 13.21 -3.10
C ASP A 64 2.56 13.06 -1.70
N LEU A 65 2.98 12.06 -0.92
CA LEU A 65 2.49 11.83 0.44
C LEU A 65 2.83 12.94 1.45
N ASN A 66 3.71 13.88 1.10
CA ASN A 66 3.95 15.06 1.93
C ASN A 66 2.87 16.13 1.75
N LYS A 67 2.04 16.01 0.71
CA LYS A 67 0.90 16.89 0.47
C LYS A 67 -0.39 16.31 1.05
N PRO A 68 -1.36 17.14 1.39
CA PRO A 68 -2.69 16.69 1.76
C PRO A 68 -3.29 15.74 0.71
N LEU A 69 -4.07 14.74 1.16
CA LEU A 69 -4.74 13.78 0.28
C LEU A 69 -5.58 14.48 -0.81
N MET A 70 -6.25 15.58 -0.45
CA MET A 70 -7.11 16.33 -1.38
C MET A 70 -6.30 16.96 -2.53
N GLU A 71 -5.06 17.39 -2.29
CA GLU A 71 -4.17 17.88 -3.34
C GLU A 71 -3.73 16.77 -4.28
N ASN A 72 -3.45 15.58 -3.74
CA ASN A 72 -3.15 14.38 -4.54
C ASN A 72 -4.33 13.99 -5.44
N ILE A 73 -5.57 14.08 -4.92
CA ILE A 73 -6.78 13.83 -5.72
C ILE A 73 -6.87 14.80 -6.90
N HIS A 74 -6.62 16.09 -6.69
CA HIS A 74 -6.61 17.06 -7.79
C HIS A 74 -5.49 16.80 -8.80
N ALA A 75 -4.30 16.42 -8.33
CA ALA A 75 -3.17 16.08 -9.20
C ALA A 75 -3.48 14.85 -10.07
N VAL A 76 -4.05 13.80 -9.49
CA VAL A 76 -4.47 12.59 -10.21
C VAL A 76 -5.60 12.89 -11.18
N ALA A 77 -6.62 13.67 -10.78
CA ALA A 77 -7.70 14.10 -11.66
C ALA A 77 -7.17 14.81 -12.91
N LYS A 78 -6.22 15.73 -12.70
CA LYS A 78 -5.56 16.46 -13.80
C LYS A 78 -4.76 15.54 -14.72
N ALA A 79 -3.99 14.61 -14.16
CA ALA A 79 -3.16 13.68 -14.94
C ALA A 79 -4.02 12.73 -15.79
N LEU A 80 -5.17 12.32 -15.26
CA LEU A 80 -6.11 11.43 -15.95
C LEU A 80 -7.11 12.17 -16.86
N GLU A 81 -7.03 13.51 -16.91
CA GLU A 81 -7.99 14.36 -17.64
C GLU A 81 -9.45 14.08 -17.24
N LYS A 82 -9.67 13.72 -15.97
CA LYS A 82 -10.99 13.45 -15.39
C LYS A 82 -11.40 14.57 -14.44
N PRO A 83 -12.68 15.00 -14.42
CA PRO A 83 -13.16 15.83 -13.34
C PRO A 83 -13.15 15.06 -12.01
N VAL A 84 -12.90 15.73 -10.89
CA VAL A 84 -12.76 15.12 -9.56
C VAL A 84 -13.95 14.22 -9.19
N ASN A 85 -15.17 14.61 -9.54
CA ASN A 85 -16.38 13.83 -9.29
C ASN A 85 -16.55 12.58 -10.19
N ARG A 86 -15.59 12.32 -11.07
CA ARG A 86 -15.49 11.09 -11.86
C ARG A 86 -14.32 10.22 -11.44
N LEU A 87 -13.51 10.67 -10.46
CA LEU A 87 -12.48 9.82 -9.89
C LEU A 87 -13.10 8.75 -8.98
N SER A 88 -12.48 7.59 -9.03
CA SER A 88 -12.78 6.44 -8.16
C SER A 88 -11.55 6.15 -7.29
N VAL A 89 -11.72 6.25 -5.98
CA VAL A 89 -10.67 5.99 -4.99
C VAL A 89 -11.06 4.80 -4.14
N ILE A 90 -10.17 3.81 -4.03
CA ILE A 90 -10.36 2.67 -3.13
C ILE A 90 -9.60 2.91 -1.82
N THR A 91 -10.21 2.53 -0.70
CA THR A 91 -9.64 2.66 0.65
C THR A 91 -10.16 1.56 1.57
N LEU A 92 -9.61 1.43 2.78
CA LEU A 92 -10.08 0.47 3.76
C LEU A 92 -11.21 1.06 4.63
N ALA A 93 -12.29 0.30 4.83
CA ALA A 93 -13.39 0.63 5.74
C ALA A 93 -12.95 0.41 7.21
N LYS A 94 -12.04 1.22 7.68
CA LYS A 94 -11.54 1.22 9.07
C LYS A 94 -11.69 2.61 9.67
N PRO A 95 -11.98 2.75 10.98
CA PRO A 95 -12.22 4.06 11.61
C PRO A 95 -11.13 5.11 11.35
N ARG A 96 -9.88 4.68 11.18
CA ARG A 96 -8.75 5.57 10.85
C ARG A 96 -8.86 6.25 9.48
N HIS A 97 -9.78 5.80 8.61
CA HIS A 97 -10.03 6.37 7.28
C HIS A 97 -11.32 7.19 7.20
N ASP A 98 -12.16 7.20 8.26
CA ASP A 98 -13.49 7.83 8.21
C ASP A 98 -13.42 9.31 7.80
N GLU A 99 -12.42 10.05 8.31
CA GLU A 99 -12.21 11.45 7.96
C GLU A 99 -11.79 11.62 6.49
N ALA A 100 -10.86 10.80 6.01
CA ALA A 100 -10.43 10.83 4.61
C ALA A 100 -11.59 10.47 3.66
N ILE A 101 -12.38 9.45 4.02
CA ILE A 101 -13.57 9.05 3.26
C ILE A 101 -14.56 10.21 3.17
N ARG A 102 -14.86 10.86 4.30
CA ARG A 102 -15.78 11.99 4.36
C ARG A 102 -15.31 13.15 3.49
N GLN A 103 -14.03 13.51 3.57
CA GLN A 103 -13.45 14.59 2.75
C GLN A 103 -13.51 14.26 1.25
N MET A 104 -13.15 13.05 0.84
CA MET A 104 -13.26 12.60 -0.55
C MET A 104 -14.69 12.66 -1.07
N GLN A 105 -15.67 12.20 -0.26
CA GLN A 105 -17.09 12.25 -0.62
C GLN A 105 -17.60 13.69 -0.76
N GLN A 106 -17.15 14.63 0.10
CA GLN A 106 -17.49 16.06 -0.02
C GLN A 106 -16.97 16.69 -1.32
N MET A 107 -15.86 16.18 -1.86
CA MET A 107 -15.34 16.58 -3.18
C MET A 107 -16.11 15.92 -4.34
N GLY A 108 -17.04 15.02 -4.07
CA GLY A 108 -17.77 14.25 -5.07
C GLY A 108 -17.03 13.03 -5.61
N VAL A 109 -15.90 12.66 -5.02
CA VAL A 109 -15.12 11.46 -5.42
C VAL A 109 -15.94 10.20 -5.14
N ARG A 110 -15.92 9.23 -6.05
CA ARG A 110 -16.47 7.90 -5.84
C ARG A 110 -15.54 7.09 -4.94
N VAL A 111 -15.94 6.82 -3.70
CA VAL A 111 -15.12 6.11 -2.72
C VAL A 111 -15.57 4.66 -2.58
N PHE A 112 -14.67 3.73 -2.83
CA PHE A 112 -14.84 2.30 -2.58
C PHE A 112 -14.16 1.93 -1.27
N ALA A 113 -14.93 1.88 -0.18
CA ALA A 113 -14.42 1.49 1.14
C ALA A 113 -14.57 -0.03 1.32
N ILE A 114 -13.46 -0.77 1.21
CA ILE A 114 -13.43 -2.23 1.34
C ILE A 114 -13.09 -2.66 2.78
N PRO A 115 -13.61 -3.80 3.27
CA PRO A 115 -13.39 -4.23 4.65
C PRO A 115 -11.93 -4.62 4.93
N ASP A 116 -11.21 -5.17 3.93
CA ASP A 116 -9.85 -5.68 3.99
C ASP A 116 -9.31 -5.93 2.58
N GLY A 117 -8.03 -6.34 2.39
CA GLY A 117 -7.51 -6.74 1.09
C GLY A 117 -6.88 -5.58 0.30
N ASP A 118 -5.92 -4.87 0.90
CA ASP A 118 -5.29 -3.72 0.25
C ASP A 118 -4.24 -4.12 -0.82
N VAL A 119 -3.76 -5.35 -0.83
CA VAL A 119 -2.93 -5.87 -1.92
C VAL A 119 -3.78 -6.10 -3.17
N ALA A 120 -4.94 -6.75 -3.04
CA ALA A 120 -5.90 -6.92 -4.14
C ALA A 120 -6.34 -5.56 -4.70
N ALA A 121 -6.58 -4.57 -3.82
CA ALA A 121 -6.89 -3.20 -4.22
C ALA A 121 -5.74 -2.53 -5.00
N SER A 122 -4.48 -2.83 -4.67
CA SER A 122 -3.31 -2.35 -5.41
C SER A 122 -3.26 -2.91 -6.83
N VAL A 123 -3.56 -4.20 -6.99
CA VAL A 123 -3.70 -4.85 -8.32
C VAL A 123 -4.75 -4.12 -9.14
N LEU A 124 -5.96 -3.96 -8.59
CA LEU A 124 -7.07 -3.28 -9.28
C LEU A 124 -6.70 -1.86 -9.71
N THR A 125 -6.00 -1.09 -8.87
CA THR A 125 -5.59 0.28 -9.17
C THR A 125 -4.61 0.37 -10.35
N CYS A 126 -3.75 -0.64 -10.53
CA CYS A 126 -2.71 -0.64 -11.56
C CYS A 126 -3.11 -1.35 -12.85
N LEU A 127 -4.17 -2.17 -12.85
CA LEU A 127 -4.64 -2.83 -14.07
C LEU A 127 -5.13 -1.81 -15.10
N PRO A 128 -4.77 -1.96 -16.39
CA PRO A 128 -5.32 -1.12 -17.45
C PRO A 128 -6.84 -1.32 -17.54
N ASP A 129 -7.54 -0.25 -17.94
CA ASP A 129 -9.00 -0.24 -18.17
C ASP A 129 -9.86 -0.59 -16.95
N ASN A 130 -9.32 -0.36 -15.76
CA ASN A 130 -10.03 -0.50 -14.49
C ASN A 130 -10.78 0.78 -14.12
N GLU A 131 -11.82 0.62 -13.27
CA GLU A 131 -12.59 1.75 -12.74
C GLU A 131 -11.90 2.50 -11.58
N ILE A 132 -10.85 1.92 -10.97
CA ILE A 132 -10.15 2.50 -9.82
C ILE A 132 -8.98 3.36 -10.30
N ASP A 133 -9.01 4.62 -9.96
CA ASP A 133 -7.99 5.60 -10.36
C ASP A 133 -6.86 5.75 -9.34
N MET A 134 -7.15 5.51 -8.05
CA MET A 134 -6.21 5.71 -6.96
C MET A 134 -6.56 4.80 -5.77
N LEU A 135 -5.53 4.32 -5.06
CA LEU A 135 -5.66 3.74 -3.73
C LEU A 135 -5.02 4.67 -2.70
N TYR A 136 -5.75 4.93 -1.62
CA TYR A 136 -5.20 5.54 -0.41
C TYR A 136 -5.60 4.72 0.81
N CYS A 137 -4.64 4.22 1.56
CA CYS A 137 -4.95 3.55 2.82
C CYS A 137 -3.79 3.56 3.81
N ILE A 138 -4.12 3.27 5.08
CA ILE A 138 -3.17 2.89 6.11
C ILE A 138 -3.43 1.41 6.42
N GLY A 139 -2.51 0.55 6.05
CA GLY A 139 -2.56 -0.90 6.24
C GLY A 139 -1.27 -1.44 6.84
N GLY A 140 -0.99 -2.72 6.70
CA GLY A 140 0.27 -3.33 7.14
C GLY A 140 1.45 -2.95 6.22
N ALA A 141 2.64 -2.83 6.80
CA ALA A 141 3.85 -2.55 6.03
C ALA A 141 4.35 -3.76 5.23
N PRO A 142 4.28 -5.01 5.72
CA PRO A 142 4.59 -6.19 4.92
C PRO A 142 3.73 -6.28 3.65
N GLU A 143 2.40 -6.08 3.78
CA GLU A 143 1.47 -6.02 2.66
C GLU A 143 1.79 -4.84 1.72
N GLY A 144 2.33 -3.74 2.27
CA GLY A 144 2.81 -2.60 1.50
C GLY A 144 3.98 -2.94 0.57
N VAL A 145 4.90 -3.82 0.99
CA VAL A 145 6.00 -4.29 0.13
C VAL A 145 5.48 -5.20 -0.98
N VAL A 146 4.51 -6.07 -0.68
CA VAL A 146 3.84 -6.90 -1.70
C VAL A 146 3.09 -6.00 -2.69
N SER A 147 2.37 -4.98 -2.22
CA SER A 147 1.71 -3.97 -3.06
C SER A 147 2.72 -3.23 -3.95
N ALA A 148 3.88 -2.83 -3.40
CA ALA A 148 4.94 -2.17 -4.17
C ALA A 148 5.48 -3.07 -5.29
N ALA A 149 5.62 -4.38 -5.04
CA ALA A 149 6.00 -5.34 -6.07
C ALA A 149 4.95 -5.44 -7.19
N VAL A 150 3.66 -5.46 -6.84
CA VAL A 150 2.55 -5.40 -7.82
C VAL A 150 2.62 -4.12 -8.65
N VAL A 151 2.78 -2.97 -7.99
CA VAL A 151 2.85 -1.65 -8.65
C VAL A 151 4.04 -1.58 -9.61
N ARG A 152 5.21 -2.11 -9.21
CA ARG A 152 6.40 -2.21 -10.09
C ARG A 152 6.11 -3.05 -11.31
N ALA A 153 5.54 -4.25 -11.13
CA ALA A 153 5.25 -5.17 -12.23
C ALA A 153 4.21 -4.62 -13.22
N LEU A 154 3.31 -3.74 -12.77
CA LEU A 154 2.23 -3.15 -13.58
C LEU A 154 2.53 -1.69 -14.02
N ASP A 155 3.79 -1.23 -13.89
CA ASP A 155 4.24 0.12 -14.27
C ASP A 155 3.46 1.27 -13.61
N GLY A 156 2.90 1.03 -12.42
CA GLY A 156 2.25 2.07 -11.62
C GLY A 156 3.24 2.95 -10.85
N ASP A 157 2.70 3.74 -9.92
CA ASP A 157 3.49 4.52 -8.97
C ASP A 157 2.94 4.38 -7.55
N MET A 158 3.85 4.36 -6.58
CA MET A 158 3.51 4.20 -5.18
C MET A 158 4.43 5.01 -4.29
N GLN A 159 3.84 5.65 -3.30
CA GLN A 159 4.55 6.16 -2.14
C GLN A 159 4.02 5.51 -0.87
N GLY A 160 4.93 5.21 0.06
CA GLY A 160 4.62 4.66 1.37
C GLY A 160 5.24 5.49 2.50
N ARG A 161 4.66 5.41 3.70
CA ARG A 161 5.23 5.99 4.91
C ARG A 161 4.96 5.07 6.09
N LEU A 162 6.02 4.58 6.73
CA LEU A 162 5.89 3.76 7.93
C LEU A 162 5.40 4.60 9.10
N LEU A 163 4.33 4.16 9.74
CA LEU A 163 3.70 4.86 10.86
C LEU A 163 3.71 4.00 12.12
N PRO A 164 4.26 4.50 13.25
CA PRO A 164 4.20 3.78 14.50
C PRO A 164 2.76 3.72 15.03
N ARG A 165 2.44 2.64 15.75
CA ARG A 165 1.09 2.28 16.20
C ARG A 165 0.33 3.42 16.88
N HIS A 166 1.01 4.20 17.72
CA HIS A 166 0.36 5.31 18.43
C HIS A 166 -0.15 6.43 17.51
N LYS A 167 0.44 6.60 16.32
CA LYS A 167 -0.05 7.54 15.29
C LYS A 167 -1.32 7.06 14.61
N VAL A 168 -1.56 5.74 14.58
CA VAL A 168 -2.67 5.12 13.83
C VAL A 168 -3.82 4.70 14.75
N LYS A 169 -3.51 4.16 15.95
CA LYS A 169 -4.48 3.59 16.89
C LYS A 169 -4.80 4.47 18.09
N GLY A 170 -4.22 5.68 18.13
CA GLY A 170 -4.39 6.58 19.25
C GLY A 170 -3.28 6.47 20.31
N ASN A 171 -3.10 7.53 21.07
CA ASN A 171 -1.93 7.77 21.91
C ASN A 171 -2.08 7.21 23.35
N SER A 172 -2.56 5.93 23.48
CA SER A 172 -2.55 5.21 24.75
C SER A 172 -1.12 4.77 25.13
N ASP A 173 -0.88 4.46 26.42
CA ASP A 173 0.43 4.00 26.89
C ASP A 173 0.87 2.71 26.18
N ASP A 174 -0.04 1.74 26.02
CA ASP A 174 0.25 0.50 25.30
C ASP A 174 0.64 0.76 23.84
N ASN A 175 -0.08 1.65 23.16
CA ASN A 175 0.23 1.99 21.76
C ASN A 175 1.56 2.75 21.65
N ARG A 176 1.95 3.54 22.65
CA ARG A 176 3.27 4.21 22.68
C ARG A 176 4.41 3.22 22.89
N ILE A 177 4.24 2.26 23.79
CA ILE A 177 5.22 1.19 24.03
C ILE A 177 5.42 0.36 22.77
N LEU A 178 4.33 -0.12 22.16
CA LEU A 178 4.38 -0.88 20.92
C LEU A 178 4.98 -0.06 19.76
N GLY A 179 4.60 1.21 19.62
CA GLY A 179 5.17 2.11 18.61
C GLY A 179 6.65 2.37 18.79
N ALA A 180 7.15 2.46 20.03
CA ALA A 180 8.58 2.58 20.30
C ALA A 180 9.35 1.31 19.91
N ASP A 181 8.79 0.11 20.16
CA ASP A 181 9.37 -1.16 19.71
C ASP A 181 9.38 -1.27 18.16
N GLU A 182 8.30 -0.84 17.50
CA GLU A 182 8.23 -0.75 16.03
C GLU A 182 9.35 0.13 15.46
N LEU A 183 9.56 1.32 16.03
CA LEU A 183 10.65 2.23 15.62
C LEU A 183 12.04 1.63 15.86
N ALA A 184 12.24 0.92 16.99
CA ALA A 184 13.50 0.23 17.27
C ALA A 184 13.77 -0.90 16.26
N ARG A 185 12.73 -1.61 15.82
CA ARG A 185 12.83 -2.62 14.75
C ARG A 185 13.18 -2.00 13.41
N CYS A 186 12.58 -0.85 13.05
CA CYS A 186 12.96 -0.09 11.85
C CYS A 186 14.46 0.23 11.85
N ALA A 187 14.97 0.78 12.94
CA ALA A 187 16.39 1.13 13.06
C ALA A 187 17.30 -0.09 12.90
N LYS A 188 16.95 -1.25 13.49
CA LYS A 188 17.70 -2.50 13.34
C LYS A 188 17.68 -3.04 11.90
N MET A 189 16.60 -2.78 11.15
CA MET A 189 16.45 -3.18 9.74
C MET A 189 17.04 -2.18 8.77
N GLY A 190 17.54 -1.02 9.24
CA GLY A 190 18.05 0.06 8.40
C GLY A 190 16.98 0.79 7.60
N VAL A 191 15.73 0.78 8.08
CA VAL A 191 14.61 1.46 7.45
C VAL A 191 14.19 2.67 8.29
N GLN A 192 13.91 3.79 7.63
CA GLN A 192 13.43 5.00 8.32
C GLN A 192 11.90 5.01 8.38
N ALA A 193 11.37 5.26 9.58
CA ALA A 193 9.94 5.50 9.77
C ALA A 193 9.61 7.01 9.62
N GLU A 194 8.34 7.32 9.37
CA GLU A 194 7.78 8.68 9.28
C GLU A 194 8.35 9.53 8.13
N VAL A 195 9.09 8.92 7.20
CA VAL A 195 9.54 9.54 5.95
C VAL A 195 8.82 8.91 4.76
N VAL A 196 8.70 9.65 3.67
CA VAL A 196 8.14 9.11 2.42
C VAL A 196 9.16 8.17 1.80
N LEU A 197 8.72 6.95 1.51
CA LEU A 197 9.42 5.93 0.76
C LEU A 197 8.84 5.92 -0.65
N THR A 198 9.70 5.95 -1.64
CA THR A 198 9.33 5.82 -3.05
C THR A 198 9.17 4.35 -3.44
N LEU A 199 8.64 4.09 -4.63
CA LEU A 199 8.58 2.74 -5.18
C LEU A 199 9.97 2.11 -5.29
N GLU A 200 11.01 2.90 -5.65
CA GLU A 200 12.41 2.48 -5.74
C GLU A 200 13.01 2.11 -4.37
N ASP A 201 12.60 2.79 -3.30
CA ASP A 201 13.03 2.43 -1.93
C ASP A 201 12.48 1.08 -1.48
N MET A 202 11.26 0.75 -1.93
CA MET A 202 10.54 -0.47 -1.56
C MET A 202 10.87 -1.65 -2.47
N VAL A 203 11.03 -1.41 -3.79
CA VAL A 203 11.38 -2.43 -4.80
C VAL A 203 12.49 -1.90 -5.70
N ARG A 204 13.68 -2.45 -5.54
CA ARG A 204 14.95 -1.94 -6.10
C ARG A 204 15.35 -2.58 -7.44
N THR A 205 14.47 -3.34 -8.04
CA THR A 205 14.70 -4.04 -9.32
C THR A 205 13.42 -4.01 -10.16
N ASP A 206 13.61 -4.05 -11.47
CA ASP A 206 12.50 -4.22 -12.42
C ASP A 206 12.23 -5.72 -12.71
N ASN A 207 13.11 -6.61 -12.26
CA ASN A 207 12.93 -8.05 -12.39
C ASN A 207 12.06 -8.58 -11.26
N VAL A 208 10.74 -8.43 -11.44
CA VAL A 208 9.72 -8.81 -10.46
C VAL A 208 8.70 -9.73 -11.11
N ILE A 209 8.39 -10.82 -10.42
CA ILE A 209 7.32 -11.76 -10.80
C ILE A 209 6.24 -11.69 -9.73
N ILE A 210 4.99 -11.56 -10.16
CA ILE A 210 3.81 -11.56 -9.29
C ILE A 210 2.89 -12.71 -9.69
N SER A 211 2.36 -13.40 -8.68
CA SER A 211 1.27 -14.37 -8.79
C SER A 211 0.14 -13.97 -7.84
N VAL A 212 -1.07 -13.84 -8.36
CA VAL A 212 -2.28 -13.48 -7.59
C VAL A 212 -3.37 -14.49 -7.87
#